data_4f991336965e90691b47d60690a91226
#
_entry.id   4f991336965e90691b47d60690a91226
#
_cell.length_a   1.000
_cell.length_b   1.000
_cell.length_c   1.000
_cell.angle_alpha   90.00
_cell.angle_beta   90.00
_cell.angle_gamma   90.00
#
_symmetry.space_group_name_H-M   'P 1'
#
loop_
_entity.id
_entity.type
_entity.pdbx_description
1 polymer ?
#
loop_
_entity_poly.entity_id
_entity_poly.type
_entity_poly.pdbx_seq_one_letter_code
_entity_poly.pdbx_strand_id
1 'polypeptide(L)'
;GIASAESPTYMILDSIRSAVFFFLPIFMAMSCAKRLHASPYLAVALAGTLLSTSINGVEGLSFFGFDLPTITYSSSFIPILLATWFMGHVQTILKKIIPNMLQYFLIPVFTLVITLPVTLFLFGPIGTWIGEGISFVCTFLGSTLGNWSVVAFYAAIQPFLIMMGAGNFIMPIVMSFLAEMGYDPLFLAAYTISDIAVGGTMFGYFLRAKNAKQKQLFGTVSFSAILGCTEPAVFGAFVKYRRPFFAVMIGGGIGGLFAGLMNVKTYTMAWGLAGLPSYIGESDFNNFYYMVAAVIIGFVAATIAGFILSKPNLLPAEGKEEANESASAPEKTTEIQTIAEPEEKMMKKEVLGTVAMGEILPLSAVKDQAFSSGALGKGVGIKPEGTEVFSPVDGEVTCVFPTKHAIGIKSDTGAEVLIHIGIDTV
;
A
#
# COMPACT_ATOMS: atom_id res chain seq x y z
N GLY A 1 -24.14 -13.58 19.45
CA GLY A 1 -22.74 -13.28 19.17
C GLY A 1 -21.82 -13.62 20.33
N ILE A 2 -20.57 -13.92 20.06
CA ILE A 2 -19.59 -14.34 21.09
C ILE A 2 -19.21 -13.16 22.01
N ALA A 3 -19.42 -11.90 21.56
CA ALA A 3 -19.27 -10.71 22.37
C ALA A 3 -20.33 -9.66 21.97
N SER A 4 -20.94 -9.02 22.96
CA SER A 4 -21.78 -7.83 22.74
C SER A 4 -20.91 -6.68 22.25
N ALA A 5 -21.46 -5.81 21.39
CA ALA A 5 -20.79 -4.59 20.94
C ALA A 5 -20.39 -3.65 22.12
N GLU A 6 -21.06 -3.79 23.24
CA GLU A 6 -20.80 -3.05 24.48
C GLU A 6 -19.74 -3.70 25.39
N SER A 7 -19.25 -4.90 25.01
CA SER A 7 -18.25 -5.58 25.85
C SER A 7 -16.88 -4.86 25.74
N PRO A 8 -16.15 -4.71 26.86
CA PRO A 8 -14.81 -4.09 26.83
C PRO A 8 -13.85 -4.78 25.85
N THR A 9 -13.93 -6.10 25.73
CA THR A 9 -13.11 -6.88 24.79
C THR A 9 -13.42 -6.50 23.34
N TYR A 10 -14.71 -6.37 22.98
CA TYR A 10 -15.10 -5.93 21.66
C TYR A 10 -14.59 -4.51 21.37
N MET A 11 -14.75 -3.59 22.32
CA MET A 11 -14.28 -2.20 22.17
C MET A 11 -12.77 -2.12 21.94
N ILE A 12 -11.97 -2.93 22.65
CA ILE A 12 -10.51 -2.98 22.44
C ILE A 12 -10.17 -3.53 21.06
N LEU A 13 -10.78 -4.64 20.62
CA LEU A 13 -10.54 -5.22 19.31
C LEU A 13 -10.99 -4.30 18.18
N ASP A 14 -12.13 -3.63 18.34
CA ASP A 14 -12.60 -2.64 17.36
C ASP A 14 -11.71 -1.39 17.32
N SER A 15 -11.15 -0.98 18.46
CA SER A 15 -10.17 0.12 18.51
C SER A 15 -8.90 -0.23 17.72
N ILE A 16 -8.40 -1.47 17.79
CA ILE A 16 -7.25 -1.92 16.99
C ILE A 16 -7.58 -1.82 15.49
N ARG A 17 -8.75 -2.33 15.09
CA ARG A 17 -9.23 -2.26 13.70
C ARG A 17 -9.35 -0.81 13.23
N SER A 18 -10.03 0.01 14.02
CA SER A 18 -10.34 1.40 13.68
C SER A 18 -9.10 2.29 13.64
N ALA A 19 -8.12 2.06 14.53
CA ALA A 19 -6.90 2.84 14.59
C ALA A 19 -6.09 2.76 13.28
N VAL A 20 -5.98 1.59 12.67
CA VAL A 20 -5.23 1.42 11.40
C VAL A 20 -5.83 2.29 10.31
N PHE A 21 -7.15 2.28 10.15
CA PHE A 21 -7.85 3.08 9.14
C PHE A 21 -7.83 4.57 9.48
N PHE A 22 -8.02 4.95 10.73
CA PHE A 22 -8.00 6.35 11.16
C PHE A 22 -6.64 7.01 10.93
N PHE A 23 -5.54 6.29 11.21
CA PHE A 23 -4.19 6.79 11.01
C PHE A 23 -3.61 6.53 9.62
N LEU A 24 -4.38 5.92 8.71
CA LEU A 24 -3.92 5.63 7.35
C LEU A 24 -3.39 6.88 6.61
N PRO A 25 -3.97 8.09 6.72
CA PRO A 25 -3.37 9.30 6.15
C PRO A 25 -1.95 9.58 6.62
N ILE A 26 -1.60 9.25 7.87
CA ILE A 26 -0.23 9.39 8.41
C ILE A 26 0.73 8.44 7.69
N PHE A 27 0.35 7.17 7.54
CA PHE A 27 1.17 6.18 6.83
C PHE A 27 1.36 6.56 5.36
N MET A 28 0.31 7.07 4.72
CA MET A 28 0.36 7.55 3.34
C MET A 28 1.26 8.77 3.21
N ALA A 29 1.16 9.75 4.12
CA ALA A 29 2.02 10.93 4.14
C ALA A 29 3.50 10.54 4.27
N MET A 30 3.82 9.66 5.21
CA MET A 30 5.19 9.19 5.43
C MET A 30 5.75 8.46 4.20
N SER A 31 4.97 7.57 3.60
CA SER A 31 5.38 6.81 2.41
C SER A 31 5.55 7.72 1.19
N CYS A 32 4.64 8.68 1.01
CA CYS A 32 4.70 9.67 -0.06
C CYS A 32 5.94 10.58 0.09
N ALA A 33 6.21 11.07 1.32
CA ALA A 33 7.36 11.92 1.60
C ALA A 33 8.70 11.21 1.28
N LYS A 34 8.83 9.94 1.65
CA LYS A 34 10.01 9.13 1.30
C LYS A 34 10.23 9.05 -0.21
N ARG A 35 9.17 8.79 -0.98
CA ARG A 35 9.23 8.73 -2.45
C ARG A 35 9.59 10.07 -3.11
N LEU A 36 9.17 11.17 -2.51
CA LEU A 36 9.38 12.53 -3.00
C LEU A 36 10.64 13.19 -2.43
N HIS A 37 11.47 12.43 -1.69
CA HIS A 37 12.67 12.96 -1.01
C HIS A 37 12.38 14.16 -0.08
N ALA A 38 11.14 14.23 0.45
CA ALA A 38 10.73 15.18 1.46
C ALA A 38 10.92 14.60 2.87
N SER A 39 10.84 15.43 3.91
CA SER A 39 10.97 14.97 5.29
C SER A 39 9.75 14.11 5.72
N PRO A 40 9.92 12.82 6.03
CA PRO A 40 8.81 11.98 6.50
C PRO A 40 8.23 12.46 7.84
N TYR A 41 9.06 13.01 8.71
CA TYR A 41 8.62 13.51 10.02
C TYR A 41 7.69 14.72 9.89
N LEU A 42 7.99 15.64 8.97
CA LEU A 42 7.12 16.79 8.71
C LEU A 42 5.81 16.37 8.03
N ALA A 43 5.85 15.34 7.18
CA ALA A 43 4.64 14.77 6.58
C ALA A 43 3.73 14.13 7.65
N VAL A 44 4.31 13.40 8.61
CA VAL A 44 3.58 12.86 9.77
C VAL A 44 2.98 13.99 10.61
N ALA A 45 3.74 15.06 10.89
CA ALA A 45 3.24 16.23 11.63
C ALA A 45 2.09 16.92 10.90
N LEU A 46 2.19 17.10 9.58
CA LEU A 46 1.13 17.67 8.75
C LEU A 46 -0.14 16.80 8.78
N ALA A 47 0.00 15.49 8.57
CA ALA A 47 -1.11 14.56 8.61
C ALA A 47 -1.75 14.49 10.01
N GLY A 48 -0.95 14.47 11.08
CA GLY A 48 -1.41 14.52 12.45
C GLY A 48 -2.19 15.80 12.77
N THR A 49 -1.77 16.94 12.22
CA THR A 49 -2.50 18.21 12.35
C THR A 49 -3.87 18.13 11.67
N LEU A 50 -3.95 17.57 10.46
CA LEU A 50 -5.22 17.39 9.75
C LEU A 50 -6.17 16.41 10.45
N LEU A 51 -5.63 15.39 11.12
CA LEU A 51 -6.40 14.41 11.90
C LEU A 51 -6.77 14.89 13.32
N SER A 52 -6.26 16.06 13.73
CA SER A 52 -6.59 16.66 15.02
C SER A 52 -8.11 16.83 15.17
N THR A 53 -8.63 16.57 16.37
CA THR A 53 -10.05 16.78 16.71
C THR A 53 -10.51 18.24 16.55
N SER A 54 -9.57 19.18 16.46
CA SER A 54 -9.83 20.59 16.21
C SER A 54 -10.00 20.94 14.72
N ILE A 55 -9.70 20.01 13.80
CA ILE A 55 -9.75 20.24 12.35
C ILE A 55 -10.58 19.18 11.63
N ASN A 56 -10.37 17.91 11.98
CA ASN A 56 -10.98 16.77 11.30
C ASN A 56 -12.50 16.73 11.48
N GLY A 57 -13.26 17.06 10.45
CA GLY A 57 -14.71 17.02 10.48
C GLY A 57 -15.39 18.12 11.32
N VAL A 58 -14.68 19.20 11.68
CA VAL A 58 -15.23 20.30 12.49
C VAL A 58 -15.93 21.31 11.59
N GLU A 59 -17.16 21.63 11.95
CA GLU A 59 -17.98 22.63 11.27
C GLU A 59 -17.65 24.06 11.73
N GLY A 60 -17.79 25.02 10.83
CA GLY A 60 -17.62 26.45 11.14
C GLY A 60 -16.19 26.88 11.43
N LEU A 61 -15.18 26.12 10.99
CA LEU A 61 -13.79 26.53 11.07
C LEU A 61 -13.52 27.73 10.17
N SER A 62 -12.81 28.72 10.69
CA SER A 62 -12.28 29.83 9.90
C SER A 62 -10.80 30.02 10.15
N PHE A 63 -10.07 30.44 9.12
CA PHE A 63 -8.64 30.74 9.20
C PHE A 63 -8.40 32.15 8.66
N PHE A 64 -7.92 33.05 9.52
CA PHE A 64 -7.79 34.49 9.23
C PHE A 64 -9.07 35.15 8.73
N GLY A 65 -10.25 34.72 9.22
CA GLY A 65 -11.55 35.27 8.81
C GLY A 65 -12.14 34.70 7.51
N PHE A 66 -11.48 33.71 6.90
CA PHE A 66 -11.99 32.97 5.76
C PHE A 66 -12.56 31.64 6.23
N ASP A 67 -13.80 31.34 5.88
CA ASP A 67 -14.46 30.11 6.23
C ASP A 67 -13.83 28.92 5.51
N LEU A 68 -13.65 27.83 6.25
CA LEU A 68 -13.11 26.57 5.73
C LEU A 68 -14.24 25.56 5.54
N PRO A 69 -14.22 24.78 4.46
CA PRO A 69 -15.19 23.70 4.29
C PRO A 69 -14.96 22.60 5.35
N THR A 70 -16.05 21.99 5.81
CA THR A 70 -16.01 20.87 6.73
C THR A 70 -15.51 19.62 5.99
N ILE A 71 -14.32 19.12 6.36
CA ILE A 71 -13.68 18.00 5.69
C ILE A 71 -13.25 16.94 6.71
N THR A 72 -13.64 15.69 6.48
CA THR A 72 -13.18 14.54 7.27
C THR A 72 -11.90 13.95 6.66
N TYR A 73 -10.76 14.46 7.10
CA TYR A 73 -9.45 14.06 6.59
C TYR A 73 -9.08 12.60 6.89
N SER A 74 -9.65 12.00 7.94
CA SER A 74 -9.43 10.58 8.28
C SER A 74 -9.98 9.60 7.25
N SER A 75 -10.97 10.01 6.44
CA SER A 75 -11.58 9.19 5.39
C SER A 75 -11.13 9.57 3.98
N SER A 76 -10.27 10.57 3.80
CA SER A 76 -9.81 11.04 2.49
C SER A 76 -8.27 11.08 2.41
N PHE A 77 -7.70 10.42 1.41
CA PHE A 77 -6.23 10.35 1.22
C PHE A 77 -5.70 11.38 0.22
N ILE A 78 -6.56 11.87 -0.68
CA ILE A 78 -6.15 12.80 -1.74
C ILE A 78 -5.56 14.09 -1.16
N PRO A 79 -6.19 14.75 -0.17
CA PRO A 79 -5.65 15.97 0.41
C PRO A 79 -4.24 15.79 0.96
N ILE A 80 -3.98 14.69 1.66
CA ILE A 80 -2.66 14.47 2.28
C ILE A 80 -1.59 14.09 1.26
N LEU A 81 -1.94 13.40 0.17
CA LEU A 81 -0.99 13.10 -0.90
C LEU A 81 -0.56 14.38 -1.62
N LEU A 82 -1.52 15.24 -1.98
CA LEU A 82 -1.26 16.54 -2.60
C LEU A 82 -0.49 17.47 -1.67
N ALA A 83 -0.87 17.50 -0.39
CA ALA A 83 -0.18 18.28 0.63
C ALA A 83 1.28 17.82 0.81
N THR A 84 1.54 16.52 0.85
CA THR A 84 2.90 15.99 0.98
C THR A 84 3.75 16.28 -0.27
N TRP A 85 3.14 16.17 -1.45
CA TRP A 85 3.79 16.56 -2.70
C TRP A 85 4.17 18.05 -2.69
N PHE A 86 3.24 18.93 -2.35
CA PHE A 86 3.49 20.37 -2.24
C PHE A 86 4.53 20.69 -1.18
N MET A 87 4.43 20.05 -0.01
CA MET A 87 5.39 20.16 1.08
C MET A 87 6.84 19.91 0.62
N GLY A 88 7.06 18.88 -0.21
CA GLY A 88 8.38 18.57 -0.77
C GLY A 88 8.93 19.71 -1.62
N HIS A 89 8.09 20.37 -2.42
CA HIS A 89 8.48 21.54 -3.20
C HIS A 89 8.80 22.75 -2.30
N VAL A 90 7.96 23.01 -1.30
CA VAL A 90 8.20 24.07 -0.30
C VAL A 90 9.54 23.87 0.41
N GLN A 91 9.84 22.65 0.87
CA GLN A 91 11.14 22.34 1.49
C GLN A 91 12.32 22.61 0.56
N THR A 92 12.18 22.21 -0.72
CA THR A 92 13.23 22.42 -1.72
C THR A 92 13.51 23.92 -1.95
N ILE A 93 12.47 24.73 -1.99
CA ILE A 93 12.57 26.19 -2.14
C ILE A 93 13.18 26.81 -0.89
N LEU A 94 12.71 26.44 0.29
CA LEU A 94 13.20 26.97 1.56
C LEU A 94 14.69 26.65 1.79
N LYS A 95 15.15 25.46 1.41
CA LYS A 95 16.58 25.09 1.47
C LYS A 95 17.48 26.00 0.61
N LYS A 96 16.94 26.60 -0.47
CA LYS A 96 17.71 27.53 -1.32
C LYS A 96 17.74 28.95 -0.75
N ILE A 97 16.74 29.34 0.02
CA ILE A 97 16.56 30.71 0.51
C ILE A 97 17.17 30.88 1.90
N ILE A 98 17.01 29.88 2.78
CA ILE A 98 17.41 29.97 4.18
C ILE A 98 18.92 29.63 4.32
N PRO A 99 19.73 30.46 4.99
CA PRO A 99 21.13 30.16 5.29
C PRO A 99 21.26 28.84 6.06
N ASN A 100 22.31 28.06 5.77
CA ASN A 100 22.54 26.73 6.35
C ASN A 100 22.47 26.70 7.88
N MET A 101 22.94 27.72 8.55
CA MET A 101 22.92 27.82 10.00
C MET A 101 21.53 27.83 10.62
N LEU A 102 20.52 28.36 9.90
CA LEU A 102 19.14 28.48 10.36
C LEU A 102 18.19 27.40 9.80
N GLN A 103 18.66 26.60 8.84
CA GLN A 103 17.81 25.61 8.13
C GLN A 103 17.20 24.60 9.07
N TYR A 104 17.94 24.14 10.07
CA TYR A 104 17.47 23.10 11.00
C TYR A 104 16.21 23.54 11.77
N PHE A 105 16.10 24.83 12.10
CA PHE A 105 14.96 25.35 12.86
C PHE A 105 13.87 25.95 11.95
N LEU A 106 14.28 26.77 10.96
CA LEU A 106 13.30 27.54 10.16
C LEU A 106 12.60 26.70 9.08
N ILE A 107 13.28 25.71 8.48
CA ILE A 107 12.66 24.88 7.43
C ILE A 107 11.44 24.10 7.95
N PRO A 108 11.49 23.37 9.07
CA PRO A 108 10.32 22.70 9.61
C PRO A 108 9.14 23.63 9.86
N VAL A 109 9.40 24.77 10.51
CA VAL A 109 8.36 25.74 10.87
C VAL A 109 7.69 26.33 9.63
N PHE A 110 8.48 26.91 8.71
CA PHE A 110 7.93 27.53 7.51
C PHE A 110 7.28 26.52 6.56
N THR A 111 7.82 25.30 6.49
CA THR A 111 7.20 24.23 5.69
C THR A 111 5.78 23.97 6.17
N LEU A 112 5.55 23.76 7.45
CA LEU A 112 4.20 23.47 7.98
C LEU A 112 3.30 24.71 7.91
N VAL A 113 3.81 25.90 8.25
CA VAL A 113 3.04 27.16 8.20
C VAL A 113 2.57 27.50 6.79
N ILE A 114 3.34 27.17 5.76
CA ILE A 114 2.95 27.39 4.35
C ILE A 114 2.06 26.25 3.84
N THR A 115 2.40 25.01 4.15
CA THR A 115 1.71 23.84 3.58
C THR A 115 0.31 23.65 4.17
N LEU A 116 0.14 23.88 5.49
CA LEU A 116 -1.14 23.65 6.15
C LEU A 116 -2.26 24.54 5.59
N PRO A 117 -2.13 25.87 5.46
CA PRO A 117 -3.17 26.69 4.86
C PRO A 117 -3.53 26.28 3.42
N VAL A 118 -2.51 26.01 2.60
CA VAL A 118 -2.73 25.54 1.21
C VAL A 118 -3.51 24.23 1.21
N THR A 119 -3.21 23.34 2.17
CA THR A 119 -3.95 22.08 2.30
C THR A 119 -5.41 22.32 2.68
N LEU A 120 -5.67 23.19 3.63
CA LEU A 120 -7.02 23.48 4.11
C LEU A 120 -7.88 24.18 3.05
N PHE A 121 -7.32 25.16 2.33
CA PHE A 121 -8.08 25.95 1.33
C PHE A 121 -8.13 25.33 -0.06
N LEU A 122 -7.13 24.53 -0.45
CA LEU A 122 -7.05 24.03 -1.82
C LEU A 122 -7.15 22.50 -1.90
N PHE A 123 -6.28 21.79 -1.22
CA PHE A 123 -6.20 20.33 -1.39
C PHE A 123 -7.32 19.58 -0.67
N GLY A 124 -7.80 20.11 0.45
CA GLY A 124 -8.99 19.61 1.13
C GLY A 124 -10.22 19.63 0.22
N PRO A 125 -10.64 20.82 -0.29
CA PRO A 125 -11.75 20.92 -1.23
C PRO A 125 -11.61 20.08 -2.50
N ILE A 126 -10.39 19.97 -3.08
CA ILE A 126 -10.18 19.09 -4.24
C ILE A 126 -10.55 17.63 -3.90
N GLY A 127 -10.18 17.16 -2.71
CA GLY A 127 -10.56 15.82 -2.26
C GLY A 127 -12.07 15.62 -2.15
N THR A 128 -12.79 16.61 -1.62
CA THR A 128 -14.27 16.57 -1.52
C THR A 128 -14.94 16.65 -2.88
N TRP A 129 -14.50 17.51 -3.79
CA TRP A 129 -15.06 17.63 -5.14
C TRP A 129 -14.98 16.32 -5.94
N ILE A 130 -13.93 15.54 -5.77
CA ILE A 130 -13.84 14.22 -6.39
C ILE A 130 -14.92 13.29 -5.83
N GLY A 131 -15.11 13.28 -4.51
CA GLY A 131 -16.18 12.52 -3.85
C GLY A 131 -17.58 12.96 -4.29
N GLU A 132 -17.83 14.28 -4.32
CA GLU A 132 -19.10 14.87 -4.80
C GLU A 132 -19.35 14.54 -6.27
N GLY A 133 -18.34 14.58 -7.13
CA GLY A 133 -18.46 14.20 -8.54
C GLY A 133 -18.91 12.76 -8.71
N ILE A 134 -18.37 11.83 -7.92
CA ILE A 134 -18.77 10.42 -7.96
C ILE A 134 -20.18 10.26 -7.38
N SER A 135 -20.49 10.94 -6.27
CA SER A 135 -21.84 10.96 -5.69
C SER A 135 -22.86 11.48 -6.69
N PHE A 136 -22.55 12.55 -7.43
CA PHE A 136 -23.39 13.07 -8.49
C PHE A 136 -23.64 12.01 -9.59
N VAL A 137 -22.60 11.33 -10.06
CA VAL A 137 -22.74 10.26 -11.07
C VAL A 137 -23.61 9.11 -10.52
N CYS A 138 -23.39 8.69 -9.28
CA CYS A 138 -24.19 7.63 -8.66
C CYS A 138 -25.66 8.06 -8.52
N THR A 139 -25.93 9.30 -8.09
CA THR A 139 -27.28 9.84 -7.96
C THR A 139 -27.96 9.95 -9.33
N PHE A 140 -27.26 10.44 -10.35
CA PHE A 140 -27.75 10.51 -11.71
C PHE A 140 -28.10 9.12 -12.27
N LEU A 141 -27.22 8.14 -12.11
CA LEU A 141 -27.48 6.75 -12.53
C LEU A 141 -28.67 6.17 -11.79
N GLY A 142 -28.73 6.33 -10.46
CA GLY A 142 -29.83 5.81 -9.64
C GLY A 142 -31.19 6.39 -10.01
N SER A 143 -31.25 7.72 -10.27
CA SER A 143 -32.49 8.39 -10.63
C SER A 143 -32.95 8.11 -12.07
N THR A 144 -32.01 7.86 -12.99
CA THR A 144 -32.32 7.69 -14.43
C THR A 144 -32.54 6.23 -14.78
N LEU A 145 -31.67 5.33 -14.30
CA LEU A 145 -31.66 3.91 -14.69
C LEU A 145 -32.11 2.97 -13.56
N GLY A 146 -32.10 3.47 -12.31
CA GLY A 146 -32.40 2.68 -11.11
C GLY A 146 -31.16 2.22 -10.34
N ASN A 147 -31.38 1.79 -9.10
CA ASN A 147 -30.32 1.42 -8.15
C ASN A 147 -29.36 0.34 -8.66
N TRP A 148 -29.82 -0.58 -9.51
CA TRP A 148 -29.01 -1.62 -10.10
C TRP A 148 -27.81 -1.05 -10.90
N SER A 149 -28.01 0.07 -11.55
CA SER A 149 -26.95 0.74 -12.33
C SER A 149 -25.86 1.33 -11.45
N VAL A 150 -26.21 1.82 -10.28
CA VAL A 150 -25.26 2.32 -9.28
C VAL A 150 -24.39 1.19 -8.74
N VAL A 151 -25.02 0.06 -8.37
CA VAL A 151 -24.31 -1.12 -7.86
C VAL A 151 -23.34 -1.67 -8.91
N ALA A 152 -23.80 -1.81 -10.17
CA ALA A 152 -22.97 -2.28 -11.28
C ALA A 152 -21.81 -1.32 -11.58
N PHE A 153 -22.09 -0.03 -11.67
CA PHE A 153 -21.08 1.00 -11.95
C PHE A 153 -20.03 1.07 -10.84
N TYR A 154 -20.49 1.16 -9.58
CA TYR A 154 -19.57 1.27 -8.46
C TYR A 154 -18.69 0.02 -8.30
N ALA A 155 -19.27 -1.17 -8.42
CA ALA A 155 -18.50 -2.42 -8.38
C ALA A 155 -17.44 -2.51 -9.50
N ALA A 156 -17.71 -1.92 -10.67
CA ALA A 156 -16.76 -1.89 -11.77
C ALA A 156 -15.60 -0.91 -11.55
N ILE A 157 -15.87 0.28 -10.95
CA ILE A 157 -14.87 1.35 -10.85
C ILE A 157 -14.13 1.40 -9.51
N GLN A 158 -14.61 0.69 -8.49
CA GLN A 158 -14.09 0.75 -7.11
C GLN A 158 -12.55 0.58 -7.03
N PRO A 159 -11.87 -0.34 -7.78
CA PRO A 159 -10.42 -0.45 -7.74
C PRO A 159 -9.68 0.80 -8.24
N PHE A 160 -10.28 1.57 -9.17
CA PHE A 160 -9.75 2.87 -9.58
C PHE A 160 -9.87 3.89 -8.45
N LEU A 161 -10.98 3.87 -7.72
CA LEU A 161 -11.20 4.75 -6.58
C LEU A 161 -10.20 4.46 -5.47
N ILE A 162 -9.91 3.19 -5.19
CA ILE A 162 -8.85 2.78 -4.25
C ILE A 162 -7.49 3.29 -4.73
N MET A 163 -7.16 3.09 -6.01
CA MET A 163 -5.90 3.56 -6.58
C MET A 163 -5.73 5.08 -6.46
N MET A 164 -6.83 5.84 -6.62
CA MET A 164 -6.86 7.29 -6.45
C MET A 164 -6.90 7.74 -4.99
N GLY A 165 -6.97 6.81 -4.01
CA GLY A 165 -7.11 7.13 -2.60
C GLY A 165 -8.53 7.59 -2.21
N ALA A 166 -9.51 7.39 -3.09
CA ALA A 166 -10.91 7.77 -2.88
C ALA A 166 -11.81 6.57 -2.52
N GLY A 167 -11.23 5.44 -2.13
CA GLY A 167 -12.00 4.21 -1.86
C GLY A 167 -13.05 4.34 -0.75
N ASN A 168 -12.82 5.21 0.23
CA ASN A 168 -13.67 5.35 1.41
C ASN A 168 -14.60 6.57 1.40
N PHE A 169 -14.65 7.35 0.30
CA PHE A 169 -15.48 8.57 0.26
C PHE A 169 -16.99 8.28 0.37
N ILE A 170 -17.43 7.05 0.05
CA ILE A 170 -18.82 6.63 0.18
C ILE A 170 -19.25 6.33 1.63
N MET A 171 -18.30 6.20 2.56
CA MET A 171 -18.61 5.75 3.93
C MET A 171 -19.62 6.64 4.65
N PRO A 172 -19.60 7.99 4.54
CA PRO A 172 -20.66 8.83 5.11
C PRO A 172 -22.05 8.49 4.58
N ILE A 173 -22.18 8.17 3.28
CA ILE A 173 -23.45 7.80 2.65
C ILE A 173 -23.92 6.44 3.16
N VAL A 174 -23.02 5.48 3.25
CA VAL A 174 -23.31 4.15 3.81
C VAL A 174 -23.78 4.25 5.25
N MET A 175 -23.09 5.08 6.07
CA MET A 175 -23.48 5.31 7.46
C MET A 175 -24.86 5.95 7.58
N SER A 176 -25.21 6.89 6.70
CA SER A 176 -26.56 7.49 6.65
C SER A 176 -27.61 6.41 6.33
N PHE A 177 -27.38 5.56 5.32
CA PHE A 177 -28.30 4.47 4.99
C PHE A 177 -28.49 3.49 6.15
N LEU A 178 -27.40 3.08 6.79
CA LEU A 178 -27.48 2.18 7.95
C LEU A 178 -28.23 2.82 9.14
N ALA A 179 -28.03 4.12 9.37
CA ALA A 179 -28.69 4.83 10.46
C ALA A 179 -30.19 5.07 10.18
N GLU A 180 -30.56 5.42 8.94
CA GLU A 180 -31.93 5.79 8.58
C GLU A 180 -32.81 4.60 8.20
N MET A 181 -32.24 3.63 7.46
CA MET A 181 -32.98 2.47 6.92
C MET A 181 -32.65 1.15 7.59
N GLY A 182 -31.57 1.09 8.40
CA GLY A 182 -31.08 -0.14 9.00
C GLY A 182 -30.33 -1.05 8.02
N TYR A 183 -30.14 -0.63 6.76
CA TYR A 183 -29.39 -1.37 5.75
C TYR A 183 -28.82 -0.44 4.68
N ASP A 184 -27.74 -0.85 4.02
CA ASP A 184 -27.22 -0.21 2.82
C ASP A 184 -27.76 -0.92 1.57
N PRO A 185 -28.46 -0.22 0.66
CA PRO A 185 -29.04 -0.80 -0.53
C PRO A 185 -28.10 -0.82 -1.75
N LEU A 186 -26.89 -0.21 -1.69
CA LEU A 186 -26.10 0.11 -2.87
C LEU A 186 -24.61 -0.26 -2.76
N PHE A 187 -23.92 0.36 -1.82
CA PHE A 187 -22.46 0.48 -1.89
C PHE A 187 -21.71 -0.69 -1.28
N LEU A 188 -22.12 -1.22 -0.13
CA LEU A 188 -21.40 -2.32 0.52
C LEU A 188 -21.49 -3.63 -0.29
N ALA A 189 -22.64 -3.86 -0.93
CA ALA A 189 -22.78 -4.98 -1.85
C ALA A 189 -21.86 -4.84 -3.06
N ALA A 190 -21.84 -3.66 -3.68
CA ALA A 190 -20.95 -3.34 -4.79
C ALA A 190 -19.48 -3.44 -4.39
N TYR A 191 -19.12 -2.98 -3.19
CA TYR A 191 -17.77 -3.04 -2.63
C TYR A 191 -17.29 -4.49 -2.49
N THR A 192 -18.08 -5.33 -1.82
CA THR A 192 -17.79 -6.77 -1.66
C THR A 192 -17.63 -7.49 -3.01
N ILE A 193 -18.50 -7.21 -3.97
CA ILE A 193 -18.44 -7.81 -5.32
C ILE A 193 -17.15 -7.37 -6.03
N SER A 194 -16.78 -6.10 -5.90
CA SER A 194 -15.53 -5.60 -6.47
C SER A 194 -14.30 -6.27 -5.87
N ASP A 195 -14.23 -6.42 -4.55
CA ASP A 195 -13.13 -7.11 -3.88
C ASP A 195 -12.96 -8.54 -4.40
N ILE A 196 -14.06 -9.25 -4.52
CA ILE A 196 -14.08 -10.62 -5.05
C ILE A 196 -13.70 -10.64 -6.54
N ALA A 197 -14.12 -9.64 -7.33
CA ALA A 197 -13.72 -9.52 -8.73
C ALA A 197 -12.23 -9.20 -8.89
N VAL A 198 -11.64 -8.40 -7.99
CA VAL A 198 -10.17 -8.21 -7.91
C VAL A 198 -9.49 -9.55 -7.67
N GLY A 199 -9.98 -10.33 -6.69
CA GLY A 199 -9.48 -11.67 -6.40
C GLY A 199 -9.59 -12.60 -7.61
N GLY A 200 -10.75 -12.64 -8.27
CA GLY A 200 -10.98 -13.43 -9.48
C GLY A 200 -10.05 -13.03 -10.63
N THR A 201 -9.86 -11.75 -10.84
CA THR A 201 -8.90 -11.24 -11.85
C THR A 201 -7.49 -11.78 -11.59
N MET A 202 -7.00 -11.65 -10.36
CA MET A 202 -5.68 -12.15 -9.99
C MET A 202 -5.60 -13.68 -10.06
N PHE A 203 -6.68 -14.37 -9.77
CA PHE A 203 -6.77 -15.82 -9.98
C PHE A 203 -6.66 -16.20 -11.46
N GLY A 204 -7.28 -15.45 -12.36
CA GLY A 204 -7.12 -15.61 -13.81
C GLY A 204 -5.65 -15.45 -14.26
N TYR A 205 -4.94 -14.48 -13.69
CA TYR A 205 -3.50 -14.28 -13.91
C TYR A 205 -2.67 -15.42 -13.32
N PHE A 206 -3.03 -15.91 -12.13
CA PHE A 206 -2.39 -17.07 -11.50
C PHE A 206 -2.49 -18.31 -12.38
N LEU A 207 -3.67 -18.62 -12.92
CA LEU A 207 -3.88 -19.79 -13.79
C LEU A 207 -3.00 -19.73 -15.04
N ARG A 208 -2.72 -18.54 -15.57
CA ARG A 208 -1.94 -18.36 -16.79
C ARG A 208 -0.46 -18.15 -16.57
N ALA A 209 -0.05 -17.81 -15.36
CA ALA A 209 1.35 -17.60 -15.02
C ALA A 209 2.16 -18.87 -15.19
N LYS A 210 3.33 -18.78 -15.83
CA LYS A 210 4.24 -19.92 -16.04
C LYS A 210 5.36 -19.99 -14.99
N ASN A 211 5.76 -18.85 -14.43
CA ASN A 211 6.83 -18.73 -13.46
C ASN A 211 6.28 -18.93 -12.03
N ALA A 212 6.99 -19.69 -11.20
CA ALA A 212 6.62 -19.99 -9.82
C ALA A 212 6.46 -18.72 -8.95
N LYS A 213 7.37 -17.74 -9.07
CA LYS A 213 7.31 -16.46 -8.34
C LYS A 213 6.03 -15.67 -8.69
N GLN A 214 5.66 -15.67 -9.97
CA GLN A 214 4.46 -14.99 -10.44
C GLN A 214 3.19 -15.70 -9.98
N LYS A 215 3.17 -17.04 -10.01
CA LYS A 215 2.06 -17.82 -9.44
C LYS A 215 1.90 -17.50 -7.95
N GLN A 216 2.99 -17.49 -7.21
CA GLN A 216 2.96 -17.15 -5.79
C GLN A 216 2.39 -15.73 -5.58
N LEU A 217 2.92 -14.73 -6.30
CA LEU A 217 2.44 -13.35 -6.20
C LEU A 217 0.94 -13.26 -6.50
N PHE A 218 0.51 -13.73 -7.69
CA PHE A 218 -0.89 -13.61 -8.09
C PHE A 218 -1.83 -14.43 -7.22
N GLY A 219 -1.39 -15.60 -6.74
CA GLY A 219 -2.16 -16.42 -5.78
C GLY A 219 -2.34 -15.71 -4.44
N THR A 220 -1.27 -15.15 -3.88
CA THR A 220 -1.32 -14.43 -2.59
C THR A 220 -2.22 -13.20 -2.67
N VAL A 221 -2.05 -12.34 -3.70
CA VAL A 221 -2.87 -11.13 -3.83
C VAL A 221 -4.32 -11.45 -4.21
N SER A 222 -4.58 -12.56 -4.92
CA SER A 222 -5.94 -13.06 -5.18
C SER A 222 -6.63 -13.43 -3.87
N PHE A 223 -5.99 -14.22 -3.05
CA PHE A 223 -6.52 -14.65 -1.75
C PHE A 223 -6.76 -13.46 -0.81
N SER A 224 -5.80 -12.53 -0.73
CA SER A 224 -5.94 -11.30 0.05
C SER A 224 -7.16 -10.49 -0.38
N ALA A 225 -7.36 -10.30 -1.68
CA ALA A 225 -8.49 -9.55 -2.22
C ALA A 225 -9.85 -10.23 -1.93
N ILE A 226 -9.92 -11.55 -2.05
CA ILE A 226 -11.13 -12.32 -1.69
C ILE A 226 -11.53 -12.10 -0.22
N LEU A 227 -10.54 -11.95 0.67
CA LEU A 227 -10.80 -11.66 2.09
C LEU A 227 -11.17 -10.19 2.34
N GLY A 228 -11.12 -9.32 1.33
CA GLY A 228 -11.49 -7.90 1.43
C GLY A 228 -10.29 -6.94 1.54
N CYS A 229 -9.07 -7.40 1.30
CA CYS A 229 -7.87 -6.57 1.28
C CYS A 229 -7.32 -6.51 -0.16
N THR A 230 -7.73 -5.50 -0.91
CA THR A 230 -7.46 -5.36 -2.36
C THR A 230 -6.22 -4.53 -2.67
N GLU A 231 -5.72 -3.77 -1.70
CA GLU A 231 -4.57 -2.88 -1.87
C GLU A 231 -3.32 -3.59 -2.42
N PRO A 232 -2.94 -4.80 -1.95
CA PRO A 232 -1.80 -5.51 -2.50
C PRO A 232 -1.97 -5.86 -3.99
N ALA A 233 -3.19 -6.17 -4.44
CA ALA A 233 -3.48 -6.43 -5.84
C ALA A 233 -3.46 -5.14 -6.66
N VAL A 234 -4.11 -4.07 -6.18
CA VAL A 234 -4.22 -2.79 -6.88
C VAL A 234 -2.85 -2.14 -7.04
N PHE A 235 -2.10 -1.97 -5.96
CA PHE A 235 -0.80 -1.29 -6.00
C PHE A 235 0.34 -2.20 -6.47
N GLY A 236 0.30 -3.50 -6.16
CA GLY A 236 1.35 -4.44 -6.55
C GLY A 236 1.23 -4.97 -7.98
N ALA A 237 0.02 -5.19 -8.48
CA ALA A 237 -0.20 -5.81 -9.78
C ALA A 237 -0.90 -4.89 -10.79
N PHE A 238 -2.01 -4.22 -10.41
CA PHE A 238 -2.82 -3.47 -11.37
C PHE A 238 -2.09 -2.25 -11.92
N VAL A 239 -1.38 -1.50 -11.06
CA VAL A 239 -0.58 -0.35 -11.49
C VAL A 239 0.52 -0.77 -12.46
N LYS A 240 1.16 -1.92 -12.22
CA LYS A 240 2.22 -2.45 -13.09
C LYS A 240 1.68 -2.92 -14.45
N TYR A 241 0.57 -3.66 -14.46
CA TYR A 241 0.09 -4.34 -15.67
C TYR A 241 -1.06 -3.61 -16.39
N ARG A 242 -1.76 -2.68 -15.75
CA ARG A 242 -2.91 -1.89 -16.23
C ARG A 242 -4.12 -2.68 -16.76
N ARG A 243 -3.93 -3.81 -17.42
CA ARG A 243 -5.00 -4.67 -17.98
C ARG A 243 -5.90 -5.32 -16.92
N PRO A 244 -5.42 -5.66 -15.72
CA PRO A 244 -6.29 -6.19 -14.67
C PRO A 244 -7.48 -5.28 -14.35
N PHE A 245 -7.33 -3.95 -14.48
CA PHE A 245 -8.44 -3.02 -14.27
C PHE A 245 -9.64 -3.34 -15.17
N PHE A 246 -9.41 -3.62 -16.46
CA PHE A 246 -10.51 -3.97 -17.38
C PHE A 246 -11.17 -5.30 -17.01
N ALA A 247 -10.41 -6.27 -16.52
CA ALA A 247 -10.96 -7.54 -16.08
C ALA A 247 -11.87 -7.37 -14.85
N VAL A 248 -11.45 -6.56 -13.89
CA VAL A 248 -12.28 -6.24 -12.71
C VAL A 248 -13.52 -5.45 -13.11
N MET A 249 -13.40 -4.47 -14.02
CA MET A 249 -14.57 -3.74 -14.52
C MET A 249 -15.63 -4.68 -15.10
N ILE A 250 -15.21 -5.69 -15.86
CA ILE A 250 -16.12 -6.69 -16.43
C ILE A 250 -16.74 -7.54 -15.32
N GLY A 251 -15.91 -8.14 -14.46
CA GLY A 251 -16.38 -9.02 -13.40
C GLY A 251 -17.21 -8.31 -12.34
N GLY A 252 -16.71 -7.18 -11.84
CA GLY A 252 -17.42 -6.33 -10.87
C GLY A 252 -18.72 -5.78 -11.44
N GLY A 253 -18.69 -5.30 -12.70
CA GLY A 253 -19.89 -4.80 -13.39
C GLY A 253 -20.97 -5.88 -13.57
N ILE A 254 -20.60 -7.09 -14.00
CA ILE A 254 -21.57 -8.19 -14.18
C ILE A 254 -22.12 -8.68 -12.83
N GLY A 255 -21.25 -8.89 -11.82
CA GLY A 255 -21.69 -9.28 -10.48
C GLY A 255 -22.53 -8.19 -9.82
N GLY A 256 -22.13 -6.93 -9.94
CA GLY A 256 -22.85 -5.75 -9.45
C GLY A 256 -24.20 -5.57 -10.12
N LEU A 257 -24.28 -5.81 -11.44
CA LEU A 257 -25.55 -5.81 -12.18
C LEU A 257 -26.53 -6.83 -11.60
N PHE A 258 -26.07 -8.06 -11.38
CA PHE A 258 -26.91 -9.12 -10.79
C PHE A 258 -27.38 -8.74 -9.39
N ALA A 259 -26.48 -8.32 -8.51
CA ALA A 259 -26.83 -7.91 -7.14
C ALA A 259 -27.81 -6.73 -7.12
N GLY A 260 -27.58 -5.74 -7.98
CA GLY A 260 -28.45 -4.57 -8.10
C GLY A 260 -29.85 -4.92 -8.60
N LEU A 261 -29.97 -5.82 -9.59
CA LEU A 261 -31.28 -6.32 -10.08
C LEU A 261 -32.03 -7.11 -9.02
N MET A 262 -31.30 -7.86 -8.17
CA MET A 262 -31.89 -8.60 -7.04
C MET A 262 -32.13 -7.72 -5.80
N ASN A 263 -31.82 -6.41 -5.87
CA ASN A 263 -31.92 -5.45 -4.76
C ASN A 263 -31.25 -5.96 -3.46
N VAL A 264 -30.03 -6.47 -3.56
CA VAL A 264 -29.29 -6.99 -2.42
C VAL A 264 -29.03 -5.89 -1.40
N LYS A 265 -29.30 -6.20 -0.12
CA LYS A 265 -29.17 -5.29 1.03
C LYS A 265 -28.07 -5.77 1.96
N THR A 266 -27.30 -4.84 2.52
CA THR A 266 -26.27 -5.14 3.51
C THR A 266 -26.67 -4.56 4.85
N TYR A 267 -26.73 -5.36 5.91
CA TYR A 267 -27.25 -4.96 7.22
C TYR A 267 -26.17 -4.50 8.21
N THR A 268 -24.91 -4.81 7.95
CA THR A 268 -23.79 -4.40 8.81
C THR A 268 -22.57 -4.01 7.96
N MET A 269 -21.71 -3.21 8.53
CA MET A 269 -20.51 -2.70 7.87
C MET A 269 -19.42 -3.79 7.78
N ALA A 270 -19.50 -4.63 6.74
CA ALA A 270 -18.50 -5.64 6.46
C ALA A 270 -18.41 -5.88 4.94
N TRP A 271 -17.24 -6.28 4.47
CA TRP A 271 -16.95 -6.50 3.05
C TRP A 271 -16.01 -7.71 2.86
N GLY A 272 -15.75 -8.08 1.60
CA GLY A 272 -15.01 -9.28 1.24
C GLY A 272 -15.78 -10.55 1.61
N LEU A 273 -15.11 -11.70 1.50
CA LEU A 273 -15.72 -13.00 1.80
C LEU A 273 -16.17 -13.12 3.26
N ALA A 274 -15.39 -12.54 4.19
CA ALA A 274 -15.72 -12.52 5.60
C ALA A 274 -16.97 -11.68 5.92
N GLY A 275 -17.35 -10.77 5.03
CA GLY A 275 -18.53 -9.93 5.15
C GLY A 275 -19.83 -10.60 4.70
N LEU A 276 -19.82 -11.79 4.09
CA LEU A 276 -21.03 -12.46 3.60
C LEU A 276 -22.14 -12.64 4.67
N PRO A 277 -21.84 -12.91 5.95
CA PRO A 277 -22.90 -12.98 6.97
C PRO A 277 -23.69 -11.67 7.14
N SER A 278 -23.14 -10.51 6.74
CA SER A 278 -23.83 -9.22 6.82
C SER A 278 -25.02 -9.07 5.87
N TYR A 279 -25.21 -10.02 4.97
CA TYR A 279 -26.34 -10.09 4.02
C TYR A 279 -27.49 -10.96 4.53
N ILE A 280 -27.37 -11.55 5.72
CA ILE A 280 -28.44 -12.33 6.36
C ILE A 280 -29.36 -11.35 7.08
N GLY A 281 -30.55 -11.12 6.55
CA GLY A 281 -31.62 -10.36 7.22
C GLY A 281 -32.38 -11.23 8.21
N GLU A 282 -33.06 -10.62 9.17
CA GLU A 282 -33.82 -11.35 10.22
C GLU A 282 -34.91 -12.28 9.65
N SER A 283 -35.46 -11.97 8.47
CA SER A 283 -36.55 -12.70 7.85
C SER A 283 -36.36 -13.03 6.37
N ASP A 284 -35.21 -12.64 5.75
CA ASP A 284 -34.96 -12.81 4.32
C ASP A 284 -33.62 -13.45 4.03
N PHE A 285 -33.59 -14.78 4.03
CA PHE A 285 -32.44 -15.57 3.60
C PHE A 285 -32.16 -15.49 2.10
N ASN A 286 -33.13 -15.10 1.26
CA ASN A 286 -32.92 -14.98 -0.18
C ASN A 286 -31.91 -13.93 -0.51
N ASN A 287 -31.87 -12.84 0.25
CA ASN A 287 -30.88 -11.77 0.11
C ASN A 287 -29.44 -12.30 0.21
N PHE A 288 -29.17 -13.20 1.16
CA PHE A 288 -27.88 -13.87 1.30
C PHE A 288 -27.57 -14.75 0.07
N TYR A 289 -28.54 -15.56 -0.40
CA TYR A 289 -28.32 -16.42 -1.59
C TYR A 289 -28.09 -15.59 -2.85
N TYR A 290 -28.77 -14.46 -3.02
CA TYR A 290 -28.54 -13.55 -4.13
C TYR A 290 -27.15 -12.94 -4.07
N MET A 291 -26.68 -12.55 -2.87
CA MET A 291 -25.32 -12.06 -2.72
C MET A 291 -24.26 -13.12 -3.03
N VAL A 292 -24.44 -14.35 -2.55
CA VAL A 292 -23.55 -15.46 -2.87
C VAL A 292 -23.49 -15.72 -4.38
N ALA A 293 -24.65 -15.72 -5.05
CA ALA A 293 -24.72 -15.86 -6.50
C ALA A 293 -23.98 -14.70 -7.22
N ALA A 294 -24.19 -13.45 -6.78
CA ALA A 294 -23.54 -12.27 -7.34
C ALA A 294 -22.01 -12.34 -7.23
N VAL A 295 -21.51 -12.76 -6.07
CA VAL A 295 -20.09 -12.95 -5.79
C VAL A 295 -19.48 -14.03 -6.69
N ILE A 296 -20.16 -15.18 -6.84
CA ILE A 296 -19.71 -16.26 -7.73
C ILE A 296 -19.69 -15.79 -9.19
N ILE A 297 -20.76 -15.15 -9.65
CA ILE A 297 -20.85 -14.60 -11.00
C ILE A 297 -19.72 -13.58 -11.26
N GLY A 298 -19.51 -12.64 -10.34
CA GLY A 298 -18.46 -11.62 -10.43
C GLY A 298 -17.06 -12.24 -10.45
N PHE A 299 -16.80 -13.21 -9.56
CA PHE A 299 -15.53 -13.94 -9.50
C PHE A 299 -15.24 -14.71 -10.79
N VAL A 300 -16.20 -15.48 -11.29
CA VAL A 300 -16.03 -16.27 -12.52
C VAL A 300 -15.81 -15.37 -13.73
N ALA A 301 -16.64 -14.33 -13.88
CA ALA A 301 -16.50 -13.37 -14.97
C ALA A 301 -15.13 -12.64 -14.93
N ALA A 302 -14.71 -12.19 -13.74
CA ALA A 302 -13.40 -11.57 -13.54
C ALA A 302 -12.25 -12.55 -13.81
N THR A 303 -12.38 -13.82 -13.41
CA THR A 303 -11.37 -14.85 -13.66
C THR A 303 -11.21 -15.11 -15.15
N ILE A 304 -12.30 -15.27 -15.88
CA ILE A 304 -12.29 -15.47 -17.34
C ILE A 304 -11.69 -14.26 -18.03
N ALA A 305 -12.13 -13.05 -17.67
CA ALA A 305 -11.59 -11.80 -18.23
C ALA A 305 -10.10 -11.64 -17.90
N GLY A 306 -9.69 -11.91 -16.66
CA GLY A 306 -8.31 -11.88 -16.21
C GLY A 306 -7.44 -12.90 -16.97
N PHE A 307 -7.92 -14.11 -17.16
CA PHE A 307 -7.24 -15.13 -17.93
C PHE A 307 -7.06 -14.71 -19.41
N ILE A 308 -8.07 -14.17 -20.04
CA ILE A 308 -8.02 -13.71 -21.44
C ILE A 308 -7.08 -12.50 -21.59
N LEU A 309 -7.19 -11.52 -20.71
CA LEU A 309 -6.42 -10.28 -20.79
C LEU A 309 -4.97 -10.43 -20.30
N SER A 310 -4.65 -11.47 -19.53
CA SER A 310 -3.28 -11.81 -19.17
C SER A 310 -2.55 -12.38 -20.38
N LYS A 311 -1.62 -11.63 -20.97
CA LYS A 311 -0.77 -12.16 -22.06
C LYS A 311 0.40 -12.97 -21.47
N PRO A 312 0.75 -14.15 -22.01
CA PRO A 312 1.89 -14.94 -21.53
C PRO A 312 3.23 -14.21 -21.58
N ASN A 313 3.37 -13.24 -22.50
CA ASN A 313 4.59 -12.47 -22.74
C ASN A 313 4.61 -11.10 -22.02
N LEU A 314 3.61 -10.78 -21.19
CA LEU A 314 3.60 -9.56 -20.36
C LEU A 314 4.46 -9.68 -19.11
N LEU A 315 4.95 -10.86 -18.85
CA LEU A 315 5.77 -11.19 -17.71
C LEU A 315 7.17 -11.41 -18.25
N PRO A 316 8.16 -10.51 -18.02
CA PRO A 316 9.51 -10.71 -18.48
C PRO A 316 10.02 -12.07 -18.02
N ALA A 317 10.62 -12.84 -18.93
CA ALA A 317 11.43 -13.97 -18.53
C ALA A 317 12.57 -13.43 -17.65
N GLU A 318 12.87 -14.14 -16.56
CA GLU A 318 14.03 -13.83 -15.72
C GLU A 318 15.25 -13.59 -16.62
N GLY A 319 15.86 -12.41 -16.56
CA GLY A 319 17.06 -12.05 -17.30
C GLY A 319 16.98 -10.77 -18.16
N LYS A 320 15.84 -10.07 -18.23
CA LYS A 320 15.75 -8.79 -18.98
C LYS A 320 15.32 -7.58 -18.13
N GLU A 321 15.05 -7.73 -16.85
CA GLU A 321 14.72 -6.60 -15.96
C GLU A 321 15.97 -5.87 -15.41
N GLU A 322 17.15 -6.46 -15.48
CA GLU A 322 18.38 -5.85 -14.94
C GLU A 322 18.95 -4.69 -15.79
N ALA A 323 18.52 -4.54 -17.06
CA ALA A 323 19.08 -3.51 -17.94
C ALA A 323 18.33 -2.17 -17.95
N ASN A 324 17.13 -2.05 -17.34
CA ASN A 324 16.31 -0.82 -17.42
C ASN A 324 15.95 -0.22 -16.05
N GLU A 325 16.33 -0.82 -14.93
CA GLU A 325 16.08 -0.30 -13.58
C GLU A 325 17.21 0.59 -13.02
N SER A 326 18.24 0.87 -13.80
CA SER A 326 19.33 1.79 -13.43
C SER A 326 18.90 3.27 -13.27
N ALA A 327 17.62 3.61 -13.43
CA ALA A 327 17.14 4.99 -13.36
C ALA A 327 16.10 5.29 -12.26
N SER A 328 15.66 4.31 -11.46
CA SER A 328 14.76 4.60 -10.33
C SER A 328 14.77 3.46 -9.31
N ALA A 329 15.65 3.57 -8.32
CA ALA A 329 15.72 2.64 -7.20
C ALA A 329 14.62 2.91 -6.18
N PRO A 330 13.78 1.93 -5.82
CA PRO A 330 13.03 1.97 -4.57
C PRO A 330 13.77 1.17 -3.49
N GLU A 331 13.89 1.78 -2.34
CA GLU A 331 14.35 1.25 -1.07
C GLU A 331 13.73 -0.13 -0.76
N LYS A 332 14.58 -1.10 -0.48
CA LYS A 332 14.18 -2.42 0.02
C LYS A 332 13.67 -2.30 1.45
N THR A 333 12.40 -2.58 1.64
CA THR A 333 11.83 -2.96 2.94
C THR A 333 12.43 -4.29 3.35
N THR A 334 13.00 -4.35 4.55
CA THR A 334 13.57 -5.57 5.15
C THR A 334 12.43 -6.55 5.44
N GLU A 335 12.18 -7.50 4.55
CA GLU A 335 11.41 -8.70 4.87
C GLU A 335 12.35 -9.77 5.41
N ILE A 336 12.00 -10.28 6.58
CA ILE A 336 12.62 -11.48 7.17
C ILE A 336 12.29 -12.66 6.26
N GLN A 337 13.22 -13.05 5.41
CA GLN A 337 13.09 -14.26 4.60
C GLN A 337 13.43 -15.47 5.45
N THR A 338 12.42 -16.32 5.63
CA THR A 338 12.59 -17.70 6.06
C THR A 338 13.46 -18.43 5.04
N ILE A 339 14.57 -18.97 5.51
CA ILE A 339 15.62 -19.65 4.73
C ILE A 339 15.01 -20.89 4.07
N ALA A 340 14.92 -20.90 2.73
CA ALA A 340 14.81 -22.13 1.95
C ALA A 340 16.23 -22.63 1.65
N GLU A 341 16.45 -23.91 1.84
CA GLU A 341 17.72 -24.61 1.58
C GLU A 341 18.26 -24.32 0.17
N PRO A 342 19.56 -24.10 0.01
CA PRO A 342 20.14 -23.79 -1.29
C PRO A 342 20.28 -25.06 -2.15
N GLU A 343 19.76 -24.99 -3.39
CA GLU A 343 20.20 -25.92 -4.45
C GLU A 343 21.69 -25.80 -4.68
N GLU A 344 22.41 -26.93 -4.61
CA GLU A 344 23.83 -27.05 -4.91
C GLU A 344 24.12 -26.67 -6.38
N LYS A 345 24.38 -25.39 -6.65
CA LYS A 345 25.15 -24.99 -7.83
C LYS A 345 26.62 -25.23 -7.53
N MET A 346 27.29 -26.01 -8.39
CA MET A 346 28.75 -26.29 -8.35
C MET A 346 29.53 -25.01 -8.06
N MET A 347 30.02 -24.86 -6.83
CA MET A 347 30.85 -23.73 -6.40
C MET A 347 32.22 -23.82 -7.10
N LYS A 348 32.55 -22.82 -7.91
CA LYS A 348 33.94 -22.55 -8.28
C LYS A 348 34.66 -22.08 -7.02
N LYS A 349 35.79 -22.76 -6.70
CA LYS A 349 36.67 -22.32 -5.61
C LYS A 349 37.26 -20.95 -5.97
N GLU A 350 36.99 -19.94 -5.20
CA GLU A 350 37.61 -18.62 -5.31
C GLU A 350 38.46 -18.35 -4.07
N VAL A 351 39.66 -17.82 -4.27
CA VAL A 351 40.54 -17.45 -3.18
C VAL A 351 40.36 -15.96 -2.90
N LEU A 352 39.92 -15.66 -1.69
CA LEU A 352 39.77 -14.27 -1.23
C LEU A 352 41.10 -13.79 -0.66
N GLY A 353 41.53 -12.61 -1.08
CA GLY A 353 42.66 -11.89 -0.48
C GLY A 353 42.29 -11.35 0.93
N THR A 354 43.32 -10.95 1.68
CA THR A 354 43.06 -10.28 2.97
C THR A 354 42.51 -8.86 2.77
N VAL A 355 41.55 -8.51 3.61
CA VAL A 355 40.91 -7.19 3.58
C VAL A 355 41.73 -6.13 4.33
N ALA A 356 42.49 -6.56 5.34
CA ALA A 356 43.33 -5.67 6.14
C ALA A 356 44.51 -6.49 6.75
N MET A 357 45.57 -5.81 7.12
CA MET A 357 46.64 -6.39 7.91
C MET A 357 46.20 -6.54 9.37
N GLY A 358 46.37 -7.71 9.97
CA GLY A 358 46.01 -7.95 11.37
C GLY A 358 45.75 -9.41 11.71
N GLU A 359 45.27 -9.65 12.93
CA GLU A 359 44.96 -10.97 13.46
C GLU A 359 43.61 -11.47 12.91
N ILE A 360 43.63 -12.69 12.34
CA ILE A 360 42.40 -13.34 11.81
C ILE A 360 41.70 -14.08 12.95
N LEU A 361 40.43 -13.79 13.13
CA LEU A 361 39.54 -14.38 14.12
C LEU A 361 38.45 -15.21 13.42
N PRO A 362 38.01 -16.34 14.00
CA PRO A 362 36.83 -17.02 13.50
C PRO A 362 35.59 -16.11 13.66
N LEU A 363 34.66 -16.18 12.71
CA LEU A 363 33.47 -15.32 12.70
C LEU A 363 32.67 -15.41 14.01
N SER A 364 32.64 -16.57 14.64
CA SER A 364 31.99 -16.81 15.94
C SER A 364 32.61 -16.04 17.12
N ALA A 365 33.85 -15.55 16.98
CA ALA A 365 34.53 -14.75 17.99
C ALA A 365 34.26 -13.23 17.85
N VAL A 366 33.59 -12.81 16.78
CA VAL A 366 33.16 -11.43 16.57
C VAL A 366 32.05 -11.07 17.55
N LYS A 367 32.15 -9.91 18.21
CA LYS A 367 31.16 -9.49 19.24
C LYS A 367 29.78 -9.16 18.69
N ASP A 368 29.69 -8.79 17.42
CA ASP A 368 28.41 -8.48 16.76
C ASP A 368 27.65 -9.77 16.44
N GLN A 369 26.42 -9.88 16.98
CA GLN A 369 25.58 -11.07 16.84
C GLN A 369 25.08 -11.31 15.41
N ALA A 370 24.93 -10.26 14.60
CA ALA A 370 24.51 -10.39 13.21
C ALA A 370 25.57 -11.13 12.37
N PHE A 371 26.86 -10.91 12.68
CA PHE A 371 27.97 -11.58 12.01
C PHE A 371 28.35 -12.91 12.67
N SER A 372 28.44 -12.94 14.00
CA SER A 372 28.88 -14.15 14.72
C SER A 372 27.92 -15.34 14.59
N SER A 373 26.63 -15.07 14.35
CA SER A 373 25.64 -16.12 14.07
C SER A 373 25.76 -16.75 12.67
N GLY A 374 26.51 -16.13 11.76
CA GLY A 374 26.58 -16.54 10.36
C GLY A 374 25.34 -16.20 9.52
N ALA A 375 24.40 -15.42 10.04
CA ALA A 375 23.17 -15.04 9.35
C ALA A 375 23.40 -14.24 8.06
N LEU A 376 24.53 -13.51 7.98
CA LEU A 376 24.93 -12.73 6.80
C LEU A 376 25.90 -13.49 5.88
N GLY A 377 26.16 -14.78 6.12
CA GLY A 377 27.02 -15.60 5.33
C GLY A 377 28.26 -16.09 6.07
N LYS A 378 29.14 -16.82 5.35
CA LYS A 378 30.42 -17.32 5.88
C LYS A 378 31.48 -16.21 5.79
N GLY A 379 32.33 -16.10 6.78
CA GLY A 379 33.36 -15.06 6.81
C GLY A 379 34.36 -15.24 7.92
N VAL A 380 35.23 -14.26 8.07
CA VAL A 380 36.23 -14.15 9.13
C VAL A 380 36.20 -12.75 9.75
N GLY A 381 36.51 -12.64 11.02
CA GLY A 381 36.82 -11.38 11.66
C GLY A 381 38.29 -11.04 11.49
N ILE A 382 38.61 -9.75 11.36
CA ILE A 382 40.02 -9.28 11.33
C ILE A 382 40.14 -8.19 12.39
N LYS A 383 41.11 -8.36 13.31
CA LYS A 383 41.50 -7.30 14.23
C LYS A 383 42.63 -6.51 13.57
N PRO A 384 42.34 -5.31 13.03
CA PRO A 384 43.29 -4.61 12.18
C PRO A 384 44.47 -4.05 12.99
N GLU A 385 45.67 -4.10 12.41
CA GLU A 385 46.87 -3.44 12.92
C GLU A 385 47.20 -2.16 12.14
N GLY A 386 46.45 -1.86 11.05
CA GLY A 386 46.64 -0.70 10.19
C GLY A 386 45.32 0.05 9.93
N THR A 387 45.43 1.07 9.11
CA THR A 387 44.29 1.95 8.73
C THR A 387 43.82 1.72 7.28
N GLU A 388 44.48 0.84 6.56
CA GLU A 388 44.19 0.58 5.15
C GLU A 388 43.30 -0.66 4.98
N VAL A 389 42.34 -0.58 4.07
CA VAL A 389 41.44 -1.66 3.71
C VAL A 389 41.55 -1.91 2.21
N PHE A 390 41.68 -3.16 1.84
CA PHE A 390 41.91 -3.62 0.46
C PHE A 390 40.74 -4.45 -0.03
N SER A 391 40.50 -4.45 -1.35
CA SER A 391 39.54 -5.36 -1.95
C SER A 391 40.09 -6.80 -1.90
N PRO A 392 39.29 -7.77 -1.41
CA PRO A 392 39.74 -9.18 -1.35
C PRO A 392 39.57 -9.90 -2.70
N VAL A 393 38.98 -9.29 -3.70
CA VAL A 393 38.69 -9.86 -5.02
C VAL A 393 38.81 -8.79 -6.10
N ASP A 394 39.08 -9.22 -7.33
CA ASP A 394 38.89 -8.43 -8.53
C ASP A 394 37.38 -8.44 -8.86
N GLY A 395 36.77 -7.28 -9.10
CA GLY A 395 35.35 -7.18 -9.35
C GLY A 395 34.78 -5.77 -9.20
N GLU A 396 33.46 -5.66 -9.16
CA GLU A 396 32.72 -4.40 -9.10
C GLU A 396 32.21 -4.11 -7.69
N VAL A 397 32.35 -2.85 -7.23
CA VAL A 397 31.73 -2.39 -5.97
C VAL A 397 30.24 -2.21 -6.21
N THR A 398 29.43 -3.07 -5.63
CA THR A 398 27.97 -3.09 -5.81
C THR A 398 27.23 -2.19 -4.84
N CYS A 399 27.82 -1.94 -3.65
CA CYS A 399 27.18 -1.12 -2.62
C CYS A 399 28.25 -0.46 -1.73
N VAL A 400 28.06 0.83 -1.43
CA VAL A 400 28.77 1.54 -0.37
C VAL A 400 27.73 2.15 0.55
N PHE A 401 27.75 1.80 1.83
CA PHE A 401 26.79 2.35 2.78
C PHE A 401 27.06 3.86 3.00
N PRO A 402 26.00 4.67 3.23
CA PRO A 402 26.15 6.14 3.36
C PRO A 402 27.16 6.58 4.41
N THR A 403 27.29 5.81 5.50
CA THR A 403 28.27 6.05 6.59
C THR A 403 29.64 5.46 6.29
N LYS A 404 29.83 4.84 5.11
CA LYS A 404 31.09 4.26 4.61
C LYS A 404 31.70 3.14 5.48
N HIS A 405 30.92 2.59 6.40
CA HIS A 405 31.35 1.49 7.28
C HIS A 405 31.18 0.11 6.64
N ALA A 406 30.45 -0.01 5.53
CA ALA A 406 30.25 -1.28 4.84
C ALA A 406 30.30 -1.10 3.33
N ILE A 407 30.99 -2.06 2.67
CA ILE A 407 31.23 -2.07 1.21
C ILE A 407 30.86 -3.47 0.70
N GLY A 408 29.96 -3.55 -0.27
CA GLY A 408 29.64 -4.77 -1.01
C GLY A 408 30.43 -4.83 -2.31
N ILE A 409 31.05 -5.97 -2.62
CA ILE A 409 31.82 -6.21 -3.84
C ILE A 409 31.32 -7.51 -4.47
N LYS A 410 31.11 -7.49 -5.78
CA LYS A 410 30.82 -8.68 -6.58
C LYS A 410 32.03 -9.01 -7.40
N SER A 411 32.61 -10.22 -7.17
CA SER A 411 33.77 -10.66 -7.91
C SER A 411 33.42 -10.97 -9.38
N ASP A 412 34.43 -10.96 -10.24
CA ASP A 412 34.30 -11.32 -11.66
C ASP A 412 33.87 -12.80 -11.84
N THR A 413 34.07 -13.64 -10.83
CA THR A 413 33.63 -15.04 -10.81
C THR A 413 32.25 -15.25 -10.21
N GLY A 414 31.63 -14.17 -9.65
CA GLY A 414 30.28 -14.16 -9.16
C GLY A 414 30.12 -14.30 -7.64
N ALA A 415 31.20 -14.30 -6.85
CA ALA A 415 31.11 -14.25 -5.39
C ALA A 415 30.68 -12.86 -4.90
N GLU A 416 29.79 -12.81 -3.91
CA GLU A 416 29.39 -11.57 -3.26
C GLU A 416 30.07 -11.45 -1.90
N VAL A 417 30.87 -10.40 -1.73
CA VAL A 417 31.69 -10.16 -0.54
C VAL A 417 31.24 -8.87 0.14
N LEU A 418 30.94 -8.94 1.43
CA LEU A 418 30.65 -7.79 2.25
C LEU A 418 31.82 -7.51 3.20
N ILE A 419 32.42 -6.33 3.10
CA ILE A 419 33.41 -5.81 4.04
C ILE A 419 32.67 -4.89 5.01
N HIS A 420 32.73 -5.17 6.31
CA HIS A 420 32.13 -4.35 7.35
C HIS A 420 33.24 -3.85 8.30
N ILE A 421 33.32 -2.54 8.50
CA ILE A 421 34.38 -1.86 9.27
C ILE A 421 33.77 -1.29 10.54
N GLY A 422 34.22 -1.76 11.69
CA GLY A 422 33.78 -1.29 13.00
C GLY A 422 32.74 -2.19 13.66
N ILE A 423 32.44 -1.90 14.93
CA ILE A 423 31.41 -2.55 15.75
C ILE A 423 30.44 -1.43 16.16
N ASP A 424 29.12 -1.70 16.08
CA ASP A 424 28.06 -0.71 16.42
C ASP A 424 28.19 0.63 15.68
N THR A 425 28.50 0.59 14.39
CA THR A 425 28.67 1.76 13.52
C THR A 425 27.36 2.22 12.84
N VAL A 426 26.22 2.17 13.54
CA VAL A 426 24.91 2.63 13.06
C VAL A 426 24.68 4.06 13.49
#